data_e0e92841d96507411925748d3ff7e5e8
#
_entry.id   e0e92841d96507411925748d3ff7e5e8
#
_cell.length_a   1.000
_cell.length_b   1.000
_cell.length_c   1.000
_cell.angle_alpha   90.00
_cell.angle_beta   90.00
_cell.angle_gamma   90.00
#
_symmetry.space_group_name_H-M   'P 1'
#
loop_
_entity.id
_entity.type
_entity.pdbx_description
1 polymer ?
#
loop_
_entity_poly.entity_id
_entity_poly.type
_entity_poly.pdbx_seq_one_letter_code
_entity_poly.pdbx_strand_id
1 'polypeptide(L)'
;MKVDGCRVVITGGASGIGLAIARQLADRGCQIVLADIDAAALTICADERYAFHTFVCDVTQQEALEALADFSWATLGGVDLVFANAGVGLPLRPLLDHTEAHARWVMEVNYFGVWHTLQTFGPRLIEQGSQCQVIVTGSENSIAVPAPLLGAYNASKHAVLGLTETFDRETPNFLGVSLLCPALVATNIAASVSRIPDEFGGPETVLGGGPALGFSPEQVAEHAIRGVEADDFYIFTHHCNRDMISERLSAQLDAIDRQTHPDDGSDACNTRSLLGRLFAQFVA
;
A
#
# COMPACT_ATOMS: atom_id res chain seq x y z
N MET A 1 11.16 1.77 14.04
CA MET A 1 11.29 0.68 15.07
C MET A 1 12.37 -0.32 14.66
N LYS A 2 12.86 -1.22 15.56
CA LYS A 2 13.71 -2.34 15.12
C LYS A 2 12.83 -3.45 14.56
N VAL A 3 13.24 -4.05 13.45
CA VAL A 3 12.45 -5.10 12.78
C VAL A 3 12.88 -6.52 13.16
N ASP A 4 14.06 -6.71 13.79
CA ASP A 4 14.59 -8.04 14.11
C ASP A 4 13.66 -8.80 15.06
N GLY A 5 13.29 -10.02 14.69
CA GLY A 5 12.44 -10.89 15.49
C GLY A 5 10.96 -10.50 15.54
N CYS A 6 10.51 -9.53 14.73
CA CYS A 6 9.12 -9.09 14.67
C CYS A 6 8.16 -10.16 14.13
N ARG A 7 6.90 -10.05 14.53
CA ARG A 7 5.76 -10.83 14.03
C ARG A 7 5.11 -10.05 12.91
N VAL A 8 5.07 -10.63 11.73
CA VAL A 8 4.77 -9.89 10.49
C VAL A 8 3.62 -10.52 9.72
N VAL A 9 2.71 -9.69 9.21
CA VAL A 9 1.66 -10.10 8.27
C VAL A 9 1.85 -9.33 6.97
N ILE A 10 1.80 -10.03 5.83
CA ILE A 10 1.99 -9.43 4.50
C ILE A 10 0.88 -9.88 3.58
N THR A 11 0.02 -8.96 3.12
CA THR A 11 -0.96 -9.23 2.07
C THR A 11 -0.30 -9.12 0.68
N GLY A 12 -0.72 -9.95 -0.28
CA GLY A 12 0.00 -10.09 -1.55
C GLY A 12 1.42 -10.61 -1.35
N GLY A 13 1.59 -11.50 -0.35
CA GLY A 13 2.88 -11.97 0.13
C GLY A 13 3.50 -13.11 -0.67
N ALA A 14 2.76 -13.73 -1.58
CA ALA A 14 3.26 -14.90 -2.32
C ALA A 14 4.10 -14.56 -3.55
N SER A 15 4.28 -13.27 -3.87
CA SER A 15 5.05 -12.85 -5.05
C SER A 15 5.63 -11.43 -4.91
N GLY A 16 6.48 -11.05 -5.86
CA GLY A 16 6.96 -9.68 -6.07
C GLY A 16 7.54 -9.04 -4.80
N ILE A 17 7.13 -7.80 -4.54
CA ILE A 17 7.63 -6.99 -3.42
C ILE A 17 7.30 -7.65 -2.07
N GLY A 18 6.08 -8.17 -1.90
CA GLY A 18 5.65 -8.80 -0.64
C GLY A 18 6.52 -9.99 -0.27
N LEU A 19 6.81 -10.89 -1.22
CA LEU A 19 7.66 -12.04 -0.99
C LEU A 19 9.12 -11.65 -0.73
N ALA A 20 9.63 -10.63 -1.44
CA ALA A 20 10.98 -10.13 -1.20
C ALA A 20 11.14 -9.52 0.20
N ILE A 21 10.15 -8.76 0.67
CA ILE A 21 10.10 -8.24 2.05
C ILE A 21 10.08 -9.40 3.05
N ALA A 22 9.23 -10.40 2.82
CA ALA A 22 9.13 -11.57 3.69
C ALA A 22 10.47 -12.29 3.85
N ARG A 23 11.15 -12.55 2.76
CA ARG A 23 12.45 -13.25 2.78
C ARG A 23 13.51 -12.48 3.57
N GLN A 24 13.61 -11.16 3.34
CA GLN A 24 14.58 -10.32 4.05
C GLN A 24 14.27 -10.19 5.54
N LEU A 25 12.99 -10.11 5.92
CA LEU A 25 12.58 -10.09 7.32
C LEU A 25 12.80 -11.46 8.00
N ALA A 26 12.57 -12.55 7.28
CA ALA A 26 12.85 -13.90 7.78
C ALA A 26 14.36 -14.13 8.05
N ASP A 27 15.25 -13.59 7.20
CA ASP A 27 16.69 -13.61 7.43
C ASP A 27 17.09 -12.80 8.69
N ARG A 28 16.20 -11.94 9.22
CA ARG A 28 16.33 -11.21 10.50
C ARG A 28 15.61 -11.88 11.67
N GLY A 29 15.17 -13.11 11.49
CA GLY A 29 14.52 -13.92 12.54
C GLY A 29 13.05 -13.56 12.79
N CYS A 30 12.39 -12.84 11.89
CA CYS A 30 10.97 -12.55 11.99
C CYS A 30 10.11 -13.79 11.76
N GLN A 31 8.96 -13.85 12.44
CA GLN A 31 7.91 -14.83 12.19
C GLN A 31 6.88 -14.22 11.24
N ILE A 32 6.55 -14.90 10.15
CA ILE A 32 5.81 -14.26 9.05
C ILE A 32 4.59 -15.08 8.64
N VAL A 33 3.45 -14.40 8.55
CA VAL A 33 2.25 -14.87 7.87
C VAL A 33 2.19 -14.21 6.50
N LEU A 34 2.23 -15.03 5.44
CA LEU A 34 1.98 -14.61 4.06
C LEU A 34 0.52 -14.82 3.73
N ALA A 35 -0.16 -13.78 3.33
CA ALA A 35 -1.53 -13.83 2.82
C ALA A 35 -1.56 -13.48 1.34
N ASP A 36 -2.23 -14.30 0.53
CA ASP A 36 -2.38 -14.09 -0.90
C ASP A 36 -3.65 -14.78 -1.40
N ILE A 37 -4.21 -14.34 -2.52
CA ILE A 37 -5.33 -15.02 -3.18
C ILE A 37 -4.86 -16.27 -3.93
N ASP A 38 -3.57 -16.36 -4.29
CA ASP A 38 -2.97 -17.44 -5.06
C ASP A 38 -2.50 -18.59 -4.12
N ALA A 39 -3.40 -19.54 -3.89
CA ALA A 39 -3.12 -20.71 -3.05
C ALA A 39 -1.95 -21.55 -3.56
N ALA A 40 -1.75 -21.63 -4.89
CA ALA A 40 -0.64 -22.39 -5.47
C ALA A 40 0.70 -21.70 -5.20
N ALA A 41 0.78 -20.39 -5.35
CA ALA A 41 1.97 -19.61 -5.00
C ALA A 41 2.27 -19.69 -3.49
N LEU A 42 1.26 -19.63 -2.63
CA LEU A 42 1.44 -19.80 -1.18
C LEU A 42 1.99 -21.18 -0.81
N THR A 43 1.56 -22.25 -1.50
CA THR A 43 2.09 -23.59 -1.29
C THR A 43 3.59 -23.66 -1.61
N ILE A 44 4.03 -23.00 -2.70
CA ILE A 44 5.45 -22.91 -3.05
C ILE A 44 6.23 -22.15 -1.97
N CYS A 45 5.68 -21.04 -1.47
CA CYS A 45 6.31 -20.25 -0.39
C CYS A 45 6.42 -21.05 0.92
N ALA A 46 5.43 -21.90 1.26
CA ALA A 46 5.46 -22.72 2.45
C ALA A 46 6.60 -23.74 2.45
N ASP A 47 7.00 -24.21 1.28
CA ASP A 47 8.11 -25.15 1.09
C ASP A 47 9.49 -24.47 1.11
N GLU A 48 9.55 -23.13 1.21
CA GLU A 48 10.83 -22.43 1.33
C GLU A 48 11.50 -22.65 2.70
N ARG A 49 12.81 -22.48 2.73
CA ARG A 49 13.63 -22.61 3.95
C ARG A 49 13.19 -21.72 5.13
N TYR A 50 12.36 -20.73 4.89
CA TYR A 50 11.95 -19.71 5.86
C TYR A 50 10.79 -20.12 6.77
N ALA A 51 10.15 -21.28 6.50
CA ALA A 51 9.02 -21.79 7.28
C ALA A 51 7.88 -20.75 7.44
N PHE A 52 7.50 -20.09 6.36
CA PHE A 52 6.40 -19.13 6.37
C PHE A 52 5.07 -19.79 6.76
N HIS A 53 4.31 -19.13 7.60
CA HIS A 53 2.90 -19.45 7.75
C HIS A 53 2.13 -18.84 6.57
N THR A 54 1.23 -19.59 5.96
CA THR A 54 0.51 -19.15 4.77
C THR A 54 -1.00 -19.14 5.00
N PHE A 55 -1.69 -18.17 4.42
CA PHE A 55 -3.14 -18.03 4.53
C PHE A 55 -3.73 -17.55 3.20
N VAL A 56 -4.72 -18.26 2.66
CA VAL A 56 -5.42 -17.83 1.44
C VAL A 56 -6.38 -16.69 1.81
N CYS A 57 -6.17 -15.52 1.22
CA CYS A 57 -6.95 -14.32 1.55
C CYS A 57 -7.22 -13.48 0.29
N ASP A 58 -8.48 -13.25 0.02
CA ASP A 58 -8.93 -12.22 -0.91
C ASP A 58 -9.16 -10.92 -0.12
N VAL A 59 -8.31 -9.91 -0.34
CA VAL A 59 -8.37 -8.62 0.39
C VAL A 59 -9.62 -7.80 0.07
N THR A 60 -10.36 -8.14 -0.99
CA THR A 60 -11.64 -7.51 -1.31
C THR A 60 -12.76 -7.95 -0.36
N GLN A 61 -12.56 -9.04 0.39
CA GLN A 61 -13.52 -9.61 1.33
C GLN A 61 -13.12 -9.29 2.77
N GLN A 62 -13.93 -8.48 3.45
CA GLN A 62 -13.68 -8.07 4.84
C GLN A 62 -13.54 -9.29 5.76
N GLU A 63 -14.41 -10.28 5.60
CA GLU A 63 -14.44 -11.49 6.41
C GLU A 63 -13.17 -12.34 6.24
N ALA A 64 -12.56 -12.33 5.05
CA ALA A 64 -11.30 -13.01 4.80
C ALA A 64 -10.14 -12.35 5.57
N LEU A 65 -10.14 -11.03 5.67
CA LEU A 65 -9.14 -10.30 6.47
C LEU A 65 -9.36 -10.47 7.97
N GLU A 66 -10.60 -10.55 8.44
CA GLU A 66 -10.91 -10.87 9.84
C GLU A 66 -10.37 -12.25 10.21
N ALA A 67 -10.61 -13.26 9.35
CA ALA A 67 -10.07 -14.60 9.53
C ALA A 67 -8.54 -14.65 9.46
N LEU A 68 -7.91 -13.86 8.58
CA LEU A 68 -6.47 -13.70 8.51
C LEU A 68 -5.92 -13.11 9.82
N ALA A 69 -6.56 -12.11 10.36
CA ALA A 69 -6.15 -11.51 11.63
C ALA A 69 -6.26 -12.52 12.78
N ASP A 70 -7.38 -13.24 12.90
CA ASP A 70 -7.55 -14.30 13.90
C ASP A 70 -6.46 -15.37 13.80
N PHE A 71 -6.19 -15.84 12.58
CA PHE A 71 -5.11 -16.79 12.32
C PHE A 71 -3.74 -16.23 12.72
N SER A 72 -3.47 -14.95 12.41
CA SER A 72 -2.19 -14.31 12.69
C SER A 72 -1.93 -14.20 14.20
N TRP A 73 -2.91 -13.72 14.98
CA TRP A 73 -2.78 -13.65 16.43
C TRP A 73 -2.67 -15.01 17.09
N ALA A 74 -3.44 -16.01 16.62
CA ALA A 74 -3.35 -17.39 17.13
C ALA A 74 -1.99 -18.02 16.84
N THR A 75 -1.41 -17.75 15.66
CA THR A 75 -0.16 -18.37 15.22
C THR A 75 1.07 -17.69 15.80
N LEU A 76 1.08 -16.35 15.81
CA LEU A 76 2.25 -15.54 16.18
C LEU A 76 2.20 -15.02 17.62
N GLY A 77 1.03 -15.07 18.29
CA GLY A 77 0.83 -14.53 19.63
C GLY A 77 0.76 -12.99 19.66
N GLY A 78 0.57 -12.35 18.52
CA GLY A 78 0.47 -10.90 18.31
C GLY A 78 1.05 -10.51 16.95
N VAL A 79 0.96 -9.21 16.60
CA VAL A 79 1.47 -8.68 15.33
C VAL A 79 2.21 -7.37 15.59
N ASP A 80 3.39 -7.21 15.02
CA ASP A 80 4.23 -6.01 15.17
C ASP A 80 4.28 -5.21 13.85
N LEU A 81 4.26 -5.90 12.69
CA LEU A 81 4.29 -5.26 11.38
C LEU A 81 3.17 -5.81 10.49
N VAL A 82 2.44 -4.94 9.83
CA VAL A 82 1.44 -5.28 8.81
C VAL A 82 1.81 -4.58 7.50
N PHE A 83 2.05 -5.36 6.45
CA PHE A 83 2.21 -4.84 5.10
C PHE A 83 0.90 -5.01 4.32
N ALA A 84 0.15 -3.93 4.16
CA ALA A 84 -0.98 -3.84 3.25
C ALA A 84 -0.44 -3.67 1.82
N ASN A 85 0.02 -4.79 1.24
CA ASN A 85 0.81 -4.78 0.01
C ASN A 85 0.07 -5.36 -1.20
N ALA A 86 -1.00 -6.11 -1.02
CA ALA A 86 -1.78 -6.65 -2.14
C ALA A 86 -2.22 -5.55 -3.12
N GLY A 87 -2.07 -5.81 -4.41
CA GLY A 87 -2.44 -4.85 -5.44
C GLY A 87 -2.35 -5.43 -6.85
N VAL A 88 -3.09 -4.80 -7.76
CA VAL A 88 -3.20 -5.20 -9.17
C VAL A 88 -2.93 -4.02 -10.09
N GLY A 89 -2.47 -4.33 -11.31
CA GLY A 89 -2.34 -3.36 -12.39
C GLY A 89 -3.59 -3.25 -13.24
N LEU A 90 -3.49 -2.45 -14.30
CA LEU A 90 -4.50 -2.33 -15.36
C LEU A 90 -3.88 -2.59 -16.72
N PRO A 91 -4.69 -2.99 -17.72
CA PRO A 91 -4.27 -2.94 -19.11
C PRO A 91 -3.85 -1.53 -19.50
N LEU A 92 -2.69 -1.38 -20.15
CA LEU A 92 -2.20 -0.07 -20.61
C LEU A 92 -3.03 0.43 -21.79
N ARG A 93 -3.89 1.42 -21.55
CA ARG A 93 -4.72 2.06 -22.60
C ARG A 93 -5.16 3.46 -22.21
N PRO A 94 -5.56 4.32 -23.18
CA PRO A 94 -6.12 5.63 -22.88
C PRO A 94 -7.28 5.55 -21.87
N LEU A 95 -7.44 6.58 -21.03
CA LEU A 95 -8.49 6.61 -20.01
C LEU A 95 -9.89 6.34 -20.57
N LEU A 96 -10.19 6.89 -21.75
CA LEU A 96 -11.51 6.74 -22.39
C LEU A 96 -11.78 5.34 -22.95
N ASP A 97 -10.76 4.50 -23.07
CA ASP A 97 -10.87 3.12 -23.55
C ASP A 97 -10.95 2.11 -22.40
N HIS A 98 -10.82 2.57 -21.14
CA HIS A 98 -11.08 1.73 -19.99
C HIS A 98 -12.57 1.58 -19.73
N THR A 99 -13.00 0.38 -19.37
CA THR A 99 -14.37 0.14 -18.93
C THR A 99 -14.54 0.54 -17.46
N GLU A 100 -15.77 0.84 -17.05
CA GLU A 100 -16.10 1.03 -15.64
C GLU A 100 -15.77 -0.21 -14.79
N ALA A 101 -15.97 -1.41 -15.36
CA ALA A 101 -15.66 -2.67 -14.69
C ALA A 101 -14.17 -2.78 -14.33
N HIS A 102 -13.26 -2.41 -15.24
CA HIS A 102 -11.82 -2.35 -14.95
C HIS A 102 -11.50 -1.37 -13.83
N ALA A 103 -12.14 -0.19 -13.86
CA ALA A 103 -11.92 0.82 -12.81
C ALA A 103 -12.40 0.31 -11.44
N ARG A 104 -13.56 -0.35 -11.38
CA ARG A 104 -14.08 -0.96 -10.17
C ARG A 104 -13.15 -2.04 -9.63
N TRP A 105 -12.72 -2.99 -10.45
CA TRP A 105 -11.80 -4.05 -10.03
C TRP A 105 -10.53 -3.51 -9.37
N VAL A 106 -9.89 -2.52 -10.00
CA VAL A 106 -8.67 -1.92 -9.44
C VAL A 106 -8.95 -1.19 -8.13
N MET A 107 -10.10 -0.51 -8.02
CA MET A 107 -10.50 0.14 -6.76
C MET A 107 -10.81 -0.90 -5.67
N GLU A 108 -11.48 -2.00 -6.00
CA GLU A 108 -11.77 -3.07 -5.03
C GLU A 108 -10.48 -3.64 -4.43
N VAL A 109 -9.49 -3.95 -5.27
CA VAL A 109 -8.25 -4.55 -4.77
C VAL A 109 -7.33 -3.49 -4.13
N ASN A 110 -7.02 -2.42 -4.87
CA ASN A 110 -5.95 -1.49 -4.46
C ASN A 110 -6.38 -0.53 -3.35
N TYR A 111 -7.65 -0.10 -3.33
CA TYR A 111 -8.16 0.82 -2.33
C TYR A 111 -8.94 0.10 -1.24
N PHE A 112 -10.00 -0.63 -1.58
CA PHE A 112 -10.81 -1.31 -0.57
C PHE A 112 -10.05 -2.45 0.11
N GLY A 113 -9.13 -3.14 -0.58
CA GLY A 113 -8.24 -4.11 0.05
C GLY A 113 -7.34 -3.47 1.12
N VAL A 114 -6.82 -2.26 0.89
CA VAL A 114 -6.09 -1.49 1.91
C VAL A 114 -7.04 -1.04 3.02
N TRP A 115 -8.21 -0.47 2.68
CA TRP A 115 -9.22 -0.06 3.63
C TRP A 115 -9.59 -1.20 4.59
N HIS A 116 -9.93 -2.36 4.07
CA HIS A 116 -10.28 -3.54 4.87
C HIS A 116 -9.11 -3.99 5.76
N THR A 117 -7.87 -3.95 5.23
CA THR A 117 -6.68 -4.28 6.02
C THR A 117 -6.53 -3.32 7.21
N LEU A 118 -6.67 -2.01 7.00
CA LEU A 118 -6.59 -1.02 8.07
C LEU A 118 -7.72 -1.16 9.09
N GLN A 119 -8.97 -1.40 8.63
CA GLN A 119 -10.13 -1.59 9.49
C GLN A 119 -10.03 -2.86 10.34
N THR A 120 -9.39 -3.91 9.83
CA THR A 120 -9.24 -5.18 10.54
C THR A 120 -8.06 -5.17 11.51
N PHE A 121 -6.89 -4.73 11.04
CA PHE A 121 -5.66 -4.79 11.84
C PHE A 121 -5.49 -3.58 12.76
N GLY A 122 -5.92 -2.39 12.36
CA GLY A 122 -5.76 -1.16 13.14
C GLY A 122 -6.31 -1.27 14.57
N PRO A 123 -7.59 -1.59 14.77
CA PRO A 123 -8.17 -1.73 16.11
C PRO A 123 -7.45 -2.77 16.97
N ARG A 124 -7.05 -3.91 16.39
CA ARG A 124 -6.36 -5.00 17.11
C ARG A 124 -4.94 -4.61 17.53
N LEU A 125 -4.22 -3.86 16.67
CA LEU A 125 -2.90 -3.30 17.01
C LEU A 125 -3.01 -2.25 18.11
N ILE A 126 -4.05 -1.40 18.08
CA ILE A 126 -4.31 -0.42 19.14
C ILE A 126 -4.66 -1.13 20.45
N GLU A 127 -5.50 -2.15 20.43
CA GLU A 127 -5.82 -2.96 21.61
C GLU A 127 -4.60 -3.70 22.16
N GLN A 128 -3.72 -4.20 21.29
CA GLN A 128 -2.46 -4.83 21.69
C GLN A 128 -1.56 -3.88 22.46
N GLY A 129 -1.57 -2.57 22.16
CA GLY A 129 -0.91 -1.51 22.93
C GLY A 129 0.62 -1.55 22.91
N SER A 130 1.25 -2.39 22.10
CA SER A 130 2.71 -2.45 21.93
C SER A 130 3.15 -1.67 20.69
N GLN A 131 4.43 -1.29 20.64
CA GLN A 131 4.99 -0.65 19.45
C GLN A 131 4.80 -1.54 18.22
N CYS A 132 4.16 -1.01 17.19
CA CYS A 132 3.84 -1.68 15.96
C CYS A 132 3.82 -0.70 14.78
N GLN A 133 3.75 -1.20 13.56
CA GLN A 133 3.70 -0.35 12.37
C GLN A 133 2.88 -0.99 11.25
N VAL A 134 2.13 -0.16 10.53
CA VAL A 134 1.42 -0.53 9.30
C VAL A 134 2.09 0.13 8.12
N ILE A 135 2.45 -0.66 7.12
CA ILE A 135 3.08 -0.21 5.89
C ILE A 135 2.11 -0.46 4.73
N VAL A 136 1.69 0.61 4.09
CA VAL A 136 0.80 0.55 2.92
C VAL A 136 1.62 0.67 1.64
N THR A 137 1.45 -0.25 0.71
CA THR A 137 2.11 -0.18 -0.59
C THR A 137 1.32 0.71 -1.55
N GLY A 138 1.75 1.96 -1.62
CA GLY A 138 1.33 2.92 -2.63
C GLY A 138 2.01 2.70 -3.98
N SER A 139 2.49 3.78 -4.57
CA SER A 139 3.27 3.84 -5.82
C SER A 139 3.86 5.24 -5.94
N GLU A 140 4.83 5.46 -6.83
CA GLU A 140 5.16 6.81 -7.31
C GLU A 140 3.92 7.54 -7.82
N ASN A 141 2.98 6.81 -8.44
CA ASN A 141 1.69 7.32 -8.90
C ASN A 141 0.74 7.75 -7.77
N SER A 142 1.08 7.56 -6.50
CA SER A 142 0.34 8.13 -5.38
C SER A 142 0.60 9.63 -5.20
N ILE A 143 1.80 10.11 -5.58
CA ILE A 143 2.29 11.46 -5.23
C ILE A 143 2.77 12.23 -6.46
N ALA A 144 3.50 11.57 -7.38
CA ALA A 144 4.08 12.19 -8.57
C ALA A 144 3.02 12.52 -9.64
N VAL A 145 3.46 13.07 -10.76
CA VAL A 145 2.60 13.30 -11.94
C VAL A 145 2.04 11.96 -12.42
N PRO A 146 0.71 11.85 -12.59
CA PRO A 146 0.10 10.60 -13.01
C PRO A 146 0.62 10.12 -14.36
N ALA A 147 1.06 8.86 -14.45
CA ALA A 147 1.48 8.26 -15.70
C ALA A 147 0.28 8.12 -16.67
N PRO A 148 0.44 8.43 -17.97
CA PRO A 148 -0.61 8.19 -18.96
C PRO A 148 -0.91 6.70 -19.07
N LEU A 149 -2.06 6.34 -19.65
CA LEU A 149 -2.54 4.97 -19.88
C LEU A 149 -2.88 4.16 -18.61
N LEU A 150 -2.78 4.75 -17.42
CA LEU A 150 -3.02 4.10 -16.13
C LEU A 150 -4.13 4.80 -15.32
N GLY A 151 -5.16 5.34 -15.97
CA GLY A 151 -6.15 6.23 -15.35
C GLY A 151 -6.71 5.76 -14.01
N ALA A 152 -7.39 4.61 -13.95
CA ALA A 152 -7.98 4.11 -12.71
C ALA A 152 -6.93 3.62 -11.69
N TYR A 153 -5.79 3.08 -12.16
CA TYR A 153 -4.68 2.73 -11.28
C TYR A 153 -4.11 3.97 -10.58
N ASN A 154 -3.85 5.06 -11.32
CA ASN A 154 -3.42 6.33 -10.73
C ASN A 154 -4.42 6.82 -9.68
N ALA A 155 -5.72 6.78 -10.01
CA ALA A 155 -6.78 7.17 -9.09
C ALA A 155 -6.77 6.33 -7.80
N SER A 156 -6.64 5.00 -7.91
CA SER A 156 -6.58 4.10 -6.77
C SER A 156 -5.37 4.40 -5.86
N LYS A 157 -4.20 4.66 -6.46
CA LYS A 157 -2.98 4.94 -5.69
C LYS A 157 -2.99 6.33 -5.05
N HIS A 158 -3.66 7.34 -5.64
CA HIS A 158 -3.94 8.63 -4.98
C HIS A 158 -4.92 8.48 -3.82
N ALA A 159 -5.96 7.66 -3.97
CA ALA A 159 -6.90 7.38 -2.89
C ALA A 159 -6.22 6.69 -1.70
N VAL A 160 -5.31 5.76 -1.97
CA VAL A 160 -4.49 5.10 -0.93
C VAL A 160 -3.61 6.09 -0.18
N LEU A 161 -3.01 7.11 -0.85
CA LEU A 161 -2.26 8.16 -0.17
C LEU A 161 -3.14 8.88 0.87
N GLY A 162 -4.30 9.41 0.44
CA GLY A 162 -5.18 10.16 1.33
C GLY A 162 -5.69 9.31 2.51
N LEU A 163 -5.98 8.03 2.25
CA LEU A 163 -6.36 7.08 3.30
C LEU A 163 -5.24 6.87 4.32
N THR A 164 -4.01 6.65 3.84
CA THR A 164 -2.84 6.38 4.69
C THR A 164 -2.45 7.61 5.52
N GLU A 165 -2.48 8.83 4.92
CA GLU A 165 -2.23 10.08 5.64
C GLU A 165 -3.29 10.35 6.73
N THR A 166 -4.55 9.98 6.47
CA THR A 166 -5.62 10.10 7.46
C THR A 166 -5.41 9.13 8.60
N PHE A 167 -5.13 7.86 8.30
CA PHE A 167 -4.89 6.82 9.29
C PHE A 167 -3.71 7.17 10.21
N ASP A 168 -2.60 7.67 9.65
CA ASP A 168 -1.43 8.14 10.43
C ASP A 168 -1.79 9.22 11.46
N ARG A 169 -2.68 10.15 11.08
CA ARG A 169 -3.09 11.26 11.97
C ARG A 169 -4.09 10.86 13.06
N GLU A 170 -4.76 9.73 12.87
CA GLU A 170 -5.81 9.23 13.78
C GLU A 170 -5.29 8.13 14.71
N THR A 171 -4.10 7.58 14.46
CA THR A 171 -3.52 6.50 15.25
C THR A 171 -2.67 7.01 16.42
N PRO A 172 -2.59 6.23 17.51
CA PRO A 172 -1.74 6.59 18.66
C PRO A 172 -0.25 6.47 18.30
N ASN A 173 0.61 7.25 18.97
CA ASN A 173 2.05 7.36 18.67
C ASN A 173 2.84 6.03 18.69
N PHE A 174 2.32 4.96 19.31
CA PHE A 174 2.97 3.66 19.32
C PHE A 174 2.66 2.82 18.05
N LEU A 175 1.68 3.24 17.26
CA LEU A 175 1.34 2.65 15.97
C LEU A 175 1.88 3.54 14.85
N GLY A 176 3.07 3.22 14.35
CA GLY A 176 3.64 3.91 13.20
C GLY A 176 2.90 3.57 11.90
N VAL A 177 2.88 4.51 10.96
CA VAL A 177 2.28 4.32 9.64
C VAL A 177 3.25 4.77 8.57
N SER A 178 3.41 3.96 7.51
CA SER A 178 4.26 4.30 6.37
C SER A 178 3.56 4.05 5.04
N LEU A 179 3.85 4.90 4.07
CA LEU A 179 3.46 4.73 2.67
C LEU A 179 4.71 4.39 1.84
N LEU A 180 4.81 3.14 1.41
CA LEU A 180 5.85 2.69 0.49
C LEU A 180 5.49 3.13 -0.94
N CYS A 181 6.36 3.90 -1.58
CA CYS A 181 6.16 4.49 -2.91
C CYS A 181 7.16 3.93 -3.93
N PRO A 182 6.97 2.70 -4.41
CA PRO A 182 7.81 2.16 -5.47
C PRO A 182 7.54 2.88 -6.79
N ALA A 183 8.60 3.09 -7.58
CA ALA A 183 8.47 3.38 -9.00
C ALA A 183 8.42 2.07 -9.80
N LEU A 184 9.08 2.03 -10.96
CA LEU A 184 9.05 0.83 -11.80
C LEU A 184 9.84 -0.31 -11.14
N VAL A 185 9.17 -1.43 -10.93
CA VAL A 185 9.73 -2.63 -10.28
C VAL A 185 9.51 -3.84 -11.17
N ALA A 186 10.52 -4.68 -11.26
CA ALA A 186 10.49 -5.93 -12.03
C ALA A 186 9.62 -6.99 -11.33
N THR A 187 8.30 -6.78 -11.33
CA THR A 187 7.29 -7.67 -10.76
C THR A 187 6.31 -8.17 -11.80
N ASN A 188 5.49 -9.13 -11.42
CA ASN A 188 4.41 -9.65 -12.24
C ASN A 188 3.09 -8.85 -12.12
N ILE A 189 3.12 -7.59 -11.66
CA ILE A 189 1.90 -6.79 -11.48
C ILE A 189 1.11 -6.63 -12.79
N ALA A 190 1.81 -6.52 -13.92
CA ALA A 190 1.17 -6.48 -15.24
C ALA A 190 0.42 -7.79 -15.56
N ALA A 191 0.87 -8.92 -15.05
CA ALA A 191 0.21 -10.20 -15.26
C ALA A 191 -1.11 -10.32 -14.47
N SER A 192 -1.40 -9.45 -13.53
CA SER A 192 -2.69 -9.45 -12.81
C SER A 192 -3.89 -9.26 -13.76
N VAL A 193 -3.72 -8.58 -14.89
CA VAL A 193 -4.79 -8.40 -15.88
C VAL A 193 -5.31 -9.71 -16.47
N SER A 194 -4.51 -10.79 -16.47
CA SER A 194 -4.94 -12.13 -16.86
C SER A 194 -5.81 -12.83 -15.81
N ARG A 195 -6.01 -12.21 -14.66
CA ARG A 195 -6.81 -12.71 -13.54
C ARG A 195 -8.01 -11.80 -13.22
N ILE A 196 -8.35 -10.86 -14.10
CA ILE A 196 -9.55 -10.04 -13.94
C ILE A 196 -10.75 -10.97 -13.84
N PRO A 197 -11.56 -10.91 -12.78
CA PRO A 197 -12.77 -11.72 -12.66
C PRO A 197 -13.79 -11.41 -13.76
N ASP A 198 -14.61 -12.39 -14.13
CA ASP A 198 -15.61 -12.25 -15.21
C ASP A 198 -16.59 -11.11 -14.94
N GLU A 199 -16.97 -10.88 -13.68
CA GLU A 199 -17.83 -9.77 -13.26
C GLU A 199 -17.21 -8.39 -13.53
N PHE A 200 -15.89 -8.30 -13.66
CA PHE A 200 -15.16 -7.09 -14.02
C PHE A 200 -14.65 -7.07 -15.47
N GLY A 201 -15.21 -7.92 -16.32
CA GLY A 201 -14.89 -7.95 -17.76
C GLY A 201 -14.05 -9.15 -18.22
N GLY A 202 -13.60 -9.97 -17.28
CA GLY A 202 -12.83 -11.18 -17.54
C GLY A 202 -11.34 -10.94 -17.86
N PRO A 203 -10.57 -12.03 -17.96
CA PRO A 203 -9.13 -11.99 -18.21
C PRO A 203 -8.74 -11.27 -19.49
N GLU A 204 -7.71 -10.42 -19.42
CA GLU A 204 -7.13 -9.76 -20.60
C GLU A 204 -5.73 -10.26 -20.92
N THR A 205 -5.34 -10.08 -22.18
CA THR A 205 -3.98 -10.42 -22.62
C THR A 205 -2.97 -9.40 -22.10
N VAL A 206 -1.91 -9.88 -21.46
CA VAL A 206 -0.78 -9.04 -21.06
C VAL A 206 -0.08 -8.52 -22.32
N LEU A 207 -0.21 -7.23 -22.60
CA LEU A 207 0.54 -6.59 -23.68
C LEU A 207 1.93 -6.22 -23.15
N GLY A 208 2.96 -6.89 -23.66
CA GLY A 208 4.35 -6.57 -23.40
C GLY A 208 5.01 -7.41 -22.30
N GLY A 209 5.45 -8.61 -22.65
CA GLY A 209 6.51 -9.34 -21.95
C GLY A 209 7.89 -8.81 -22.33
N GLY A 210 8.17 -7.54 -22.07
CA GLY A 210 9.54 -6.99 -22.20
C GLY A 210 10.42 -7.45 -21.02
N PRO A 211 11.75 -7.29 -21.11
CA PRO A 211 12.64 -7.56 -19.98
C PRO A 211 12.14 -6.78 -18.76
N ALA A 212 12.23 -7.40 -17.59
CA ALA A 212 11.85 -6.77 -16.34
C ALA A 212 12.64 -5.46 -16.18
N LEU A 213 11.96 -4.34 -16.36
CA LEU A 213 12.53 -3.00 -16.23
C LEU A 213 12.33 -2.51 -14.79
N GLY A 214 13.27 -1.74 -14.28
CA GLY A 214 13.19 -1.15 -12.96
C GLY A 214 14.00 -1.89 -11.89
N PHE A 215 13.79 -1.54 -10.64
CA PHE A 215 14.42 -2.20 -9.50
C PHE A 215 13.92 -3.63 -9.34
N SER A 216 14.77 -4.49 -8.78
CA SER A 216 14.30 -5.80 -8.36
C SER A 216 13.38 -5.67 -7.12
N PRO A 217 12.49 -6.64 -6.89
CA PRO A 217 11.70 -6.69 -5.66
C PRO A 217 12.56 -6.64 -4.39
N GLU A 218 13.76 -7.24 -4.42
CA GLU A 218 14.71 -7.27 -3.31
C GLU A 218 15.27 -5.88 -2.98
N GLN A 219 15.56 -5.06 -4.00
CA GLN A 219 15.98 -3.67 -3.80
C GLN A 219 14.87 -2.84 -3.17
N VAL A 220 13.62 -3.03 -3.61
CA VAL A 220 12.46 -2.35 -3.00
C VAL A 220 12.24 -2.80 -1.56
N ALA A 221 12.39 -4.09 -1.27
CA ALA A 221 12.28 -4.63 0.08
C ALA A 221 13.33 -4.03 1.02
N GLU A 222 14.57 -3.85 0.57
CA GLU A 222 15.62 -3.18 1.34
C GLU A 222 15.25 -1.73 1.69
N HIS A 223 14.70 -0.97 0.74
CA HIS A 223 14.21 0.39 1.00
C HIS A 223 13.03 0.39 1.98
N ALA A 224 12.08 -0.54 1.82
CA ALA A 224 10.93 -0.67 2.72
C ALA A 224 11.38 -0.90 4.15
N ILE A 225 12.28 -1.87 4.38
CA ILE A 225 12.77 -2.22 5.71
C ILE A 225 13.54 -1.04 6.33
N ARG A 226 14.41 -0.38 5.58
CA ARG A 226 15.13 0.81 6.07
C ARG A 226 14.20 1.95 6.47
N GLY A 227 13.16 2.20 5.66
CA GLY A 227 12.17 3.23 5.98
C GLY A 227 11.37 2.90 7.25
N VAL A 228 10.99 1.63 7.44
CA VAL A 228 10.36 1.14 8.68
C VAL A 228 11.27 1.37 9.89
N GLU A 229 12.56 1.04 9.77
CA GLU A 229 13.53 1.24 10.86
C GLU A 229 13.77 2.73 11.18
N ALA A 230 13.69 3.60 10.16
CA ALA A 230 13.82 5.05 10.30
C ALA A 230 12.54 5.73 10.80
N ASP A 231 11.42 5.01 10.85
CA ASP A 231 10.08 5.56 11.15
C ASP A 231 9.62 6.63 10.14
N ASP A 232 10.00 6.42 8.86
CA ASP A 232 9.65 7.33 7.78
C ASP A 232 8.20 7.09 7.33
N PHE A 233 7.38 8.16 7.27
CA PHE A 233 6.03 8.06 6.69
C PHE A 233 6.10 7.79 5.18
N TYR A 234 6.89 8.56 4.43
CA TYR A 234 7.11 8.34 3.00
C TYR A 234 8.36 7.52 2.75
N ILE A 235 8.22 6.32 2.21
CA ILE A 235 9.35 5.45 1.84
C ILE A 235 9.49 5.43 0.33
N PHE A 236 10.36 6.29 -0.21
CA PHE A 236 10.67 6.33 -1.64
C PHE A 236 11.80 5.36 -1.98
N THR A 237 11.61 4.63 -3.09
CA THR A 237 12.59 3.65 -3.55
C THR A 237 13.49 4.20 -4.69
N HIS A 238 13.05 5.24 -5.40
CA HIS A 238 13.73 5.77 -6.58
C HIS A 238 13.91 7.28 -6.47
N HIS A 239 15.15 7.74 -6.66
CA HIS A 239 15.48 9.17 -6.59
C HIS A 239 14.83 10.00 -7.72
N CYS A 240 14.60 9.39 -8.89
CA CYS A 240 13.96 10.06 -10.04
C CYS A 240 12.55 10.62 -9.71
N ASN A 241 11.87 10.09 -8.70
CA ASN A 241 10.57 10.60 -8.26
C ASN A 241 10.62 12.04 -7.76
N ARG A 242 11.80 12.51 -7.30
CA ARG A 242 11.97 13.86 -6.76
C ARG A 242 11.55 14.94 -7.75
N ASP A 243 11.99 14.84 -9.00
CA ASP A 243 11.72 15.88 -10.00
C ASP A 243 10.25 15.88 -10.41
N MET A 244 9.63 14.70 -10.60
CA MET A 244 8.20 14.58 -10.92
C MET A 244 7.30 15.11 -9.78
N ILE A 245 7.66 14.85 -8.53
CA ILE A 245 6.94 15.36 -7.36
C ILE A 245 7.10 16.88 -7.27
N SER A 246 8.33 17.38 -7.45
CA SER A 246 8.61 18.83 -7.44
C SER A 246 7.84 19.58 -8.53
N GLU A 247 7.80 19.05 -9.75
CA GLU A 247 7.04 19.62 -10.86
C GLU A 247 5.55 19.73 -10.51
N ARG A 248 4.94 18.66 -9.99
CA ARG A 248 3.54 18.66 -9.61
C ARG A 248 3.22 19.66 -8.51
N LEU A 249 4.05 19.66 -7.44
CA LEU A 249 3.85 20.60 -6.32
C LEU A 249 4.05 22.04 -6.75
N SER A 250 5.06 22.36 -7.56
CA SER A 250 5.29 23.68 -8.09
C SER A 250 4.11 24.17 -8.92
N ALA A 251 3.56 23.34 -9.81
CA ALA A 251 2.41 23.69 -10.63
C ALA A 251 1.16 24.01 -9.79
N GLN A 252 0.96 23.32 -8.68
CA GLN A 252 -0.15 23.58 -7.75
C GLN A 252 0.05 24.90 -7.00
N LEU A 253 1.26 25.14 -6.47
CA LEU A 253 1.60 26.39 -5.77
C LEU A 253 1.48 27.59 -6.71
N ASP A 254 2.06 27.50 -7.92
CA ASP A 254 1.95 28.54 -8.95
C ASP A 254 0.49 28.84 -9.34
N ALA A 255 -0.38 27.83 -9.32
CA ALA A 255 -1.81 28.03 -9.59
C ALA A 255 -2.50 28.80 -8.45
N ILE A 256 -2.18 28.50 -7.20
CA ILE A 256 -2.67 29.23 -6.04
C ILE A 256 -2.22 30.69 -6.13
N ASP A 257 -0.93 30.94 -6.33
CA ASP A 257 -0.35 32.29 -6.39
C ASP A 257 -0.93 33.16 -7.53
N ARG A 258 -1.33 32.54 -8.65
CA ARG A 258 -1.98 33.23 -9.76
C ARG A 258 -3.47 33.51 -9.53
N GLN A 259 -4.15 32.67 -8.73
CA GLN A 259 -5.62 32.69 -8.64
C GLN A 259 -6.12 33.34 -7.35
N THR A 260 -5.28 33.49 -6.35
CA THR A 260 -5.64 34.02 -5.03
C THR A 260 -4.70 35.15 -4.64
N HIS A 261 -5.12 36.00 -3.70
CA HIS A 261 -4.29 37.05 -3.14
C HIS A 261 -4.11 36.82 -1.63
N PRO A 262 -2.90 37.04 -1.06
CA PRO A 262 -2.64 36.80 0.37
C PRO A 262 -3.63 37.55 1.30
N ASP A 263 -4.14 38.69 0.87
CA ASP A 263 -5.03 39.53 1.68
C ASP A 263 -6.52 39.44 1.25
N ASP A 264 -6.94 38.29 0.66
CA ASP A 264 -8.32 38.09 0.18
C ASP A 264 -9.33 37.79 1.31
N GLY A 265 -8.87 37.73 2.56
CA GLY A 265 -9.68 37.41 3.74
C GLY A 265 -9.93 35.91 3.93
N SER A 266 -9.39 35.05 3.07
CA SER A 266 -9.58 33.60 3.14
C SER A 266 -8.98 32.93 4.41
N ASP A 267 -8.04 33.61 5.07
CA ASP A 267 -7.46 33.14 6.35
C ASP A 267 -8.52 32.93 7.45
N ALA A 268 -9.61 33.70 7.41
CA ALA A 268 -10.76 33.54 8.32
C ALA A 268 -11.47 32.19 8.12
N CYS A 269 -11.35 31.59 6.93
CA CYS A 269 -11.95 30.31 6.53
C CYS A 269 -10.92 29.17 6.50
N ASN A 270 -9.74 29.36 7.11
CA ASN A 270 -8.69 28.34 7.12
C ASN A 270 -9.20 27.04 7.75
N THR A 271 -9.44 26.05 6.90
CA THR A 271 -9.99 24.75 7.27
C THR A 271 -9.16 24.07 8.36
N ARG A 272 -7.82 24.17 8.31
CA ARG A 272 -6.92 23.58 9.30
C ARG A 272 -7.15 24.18 10.70
N SER A 273 -7.36 25.48 10.78
CA SER A 273 -7.61 26.16 12.07
C SER A 273 -9.03 25.91 12.59
N LEU A 274 -10.02 25.76 11.67
CA LEU A 274 -11.41 25.43 12.03
C LEU A 274 -11.53 23.98 12.44
N LEU A 275 -10.98 23.04 11.66
CA LEU A 275 -10.99 21.61 11.96
C LEU A 275 -10.15 21.30 13.19
N GLY A 276 -8.99 21.95 13.39
CA GLY A 276 -8.19 21.78 14.61
C GLY A 276 -8.95 22.07 15.89
N ARG A 277 -9.88 23.04 15.86
CA ARG A 277 -10.79 23.33 16.99
C ARG A 277 -11.92 22.28 17.14
N LEU A 278 -12.40 21.73 16.05
CA LEU A 278 -13.39 20.66 16.04
C LEU A 278 -12.78 19.33 16.47
N PHE A 279 -11.63 18.95 15.91
CA PHE A 279 -10.97 17.67 16.19
C PHE A 279 -10.34 17.57 17.59
N ALA A 280 -9.92 18.69 18.18
CA ALA A 280 -9.49 18.68 19.59
C ALA A 280 -10.57 18.16 20.57
N GLN A 281 -11.82 18.06 20.12
CA GLN A 281 -12.93 17.49 20.85
C GLN A 281 -13.12 15.97 20.64
N PHE A 282 -12.50 15.38 19.62
CA PHE A 282 -12.66 13.97 19.24
C PHE A 282 -11.42 13.10 19.48
N VAL A 283 -10.25 13.71 19.69
CA VAL A 283 -8.95 13.02 19.88
C VAL A 283 -8.50 13.11 21.34
N ALA A 284 -9.35 13.61 22.22
CA ALA A 284 -9.19 13.57 23.68
C ALA A 284 -9.98 12.36 24.22
#